data_96aa2c76786feceb565b46c3e7c4c707
#
_entry.id   96aa2c76786feceb565b46c3e7c4c707
#
_cell.length_a   1.000
_cell.length_b   1.000
_cell.length_c   1.000
_cell.angle_alpha   90.00
_cell.angle_beta   90.00
_cell.angle_gamma   90.00
#
_symmetry.space_group_name_H-M   'P 1'
#
loop_
_entity.id
_entity.type
_entity.pdbx_description
1 polymer ?
#
loop_
_entity_poly.entity_id
_entity_poly.type
_entity_poly.pdbx_seq_one_letter_code
_entity_poly.pdbx_strand_id
1 'polypeptide(L)'
;MTPEQSERIYGAHPVEEVLRAGRRKVHRVLVSGSGRPTIIEAAKQASIPVERVERSVLDSAGDHHQGVAAEVGSYPYSDLHSILEAVNARALILILDQLQDPQNLGTLIRTADAVGVDGILIPKRGAAGVTPAVVSASSGASEHLRIARVNLARAMDELKKSNVWIAGLENETDAKDIYSAELEPPLAIVVGAEGHGLRRLVRESCDYLVRIPMQGSVGSLNAAVAGSIALYESRRLKIALKGTKTS
;
A
#
# COMPACT_ATOMS: atom_id res chain seq x y z
N MET A 1 -16.12 5.65 27.25
CA MET A 1 -15.52 4.82 26.22
C MET A 1 -16.27 5.12 24.92
N THR A 2 -15.63 5.80 23.98
CA THR A 2 -16.18 5.99 22.64
C THR A 2 -16.39 4.61 22.02
N PRO A 3 -17.54 4.30 21.38
CA PRO A 3 -17.73 3.02 20.72
C PRO A 3 -16.60 2.85 19.68
N GLU A 4 -15.88 1.75 19.77
CA GLU A 4 -14.86 1.36 18.81
C GLU A 4 -15.55 1.35 17.43
N GLN A 5 -15.14 2.22 16.51
CA GLN A 5 -15.73 2.29 15.19
C GLN A 5 -15.46 0.95 14.50
N SER A 6 -16.50 0.16 14.34
CA SER A 6 -16.45 -1.10 13.63
C SER A 6 -16.53 -0.83 12.11
N GLU A 7 -15.58 -1.33 11.37
CA GLU A 7 -15.57 -1.31 9.90
C GLU A 7 -15.99 -2.68 9.38
N ARG A 8 -16.52 -2.73 8.15
CA ARG A 8 -16.89 -3.99 7.51
C ARG A 8 -16.08 -4.19 6.23
N ILE A 9 -15.30 -5.26 6.19
CA ILE A 9 -14.49 -5.68 5.06
C ILE A 9 -15.23 -6.78 4.32
N TYR A 10 -15.28 -6.72 3.00
CA TYR A 10 -16.00 -7.63 2.14
C TYR A 10 -15.07 -8.35 1.16
N GLY A 11 -15.47 -9.55 0.77
CA GLY A 11 -14.77 -10.36 -0.22
C GLY A 11 -13.87 -11.43 0.41
N ALA A 12 -13.72 -12.54 -0.30
CA ALA A 12 -13.01 -13.69 0.22
C ALA A 12 -11.55 -13.43 0.53
N HIS A 13 -10.79 -12.88 -0.44
CA HIS A 13 -9.37 -12.57 -0.25
C HIS A 13 -9.13 -11.52 0.83
N PRO A 14 -9.81 -10.34 0.85
CA PRO A 14 -9.64 -9.38 1.93
C PRO A 14 -9.89 -9.96 3.32
N VAL A 15 -10.96 -10.76 3.50
CA VAL A 15 -11.27 -11.38 4.79
C VAL A 15 -10.22 -12.42 5.18
N GLU A 16 -9.76 -13.24 4.22
CA GLU A 16 -8.71 -14.23 4.46
C GLU A 16 -7.40 -13.57 4.91
N GLU A 17 -6.99 -12.48 4.23
CA GLU A 17 -5.76 -11.77 4.57
C GLU A 17 -5.84 -11.03 5.90
N VAL A 18 -7.01 -10.49 6.27
CA VAL A 18 -7.24 -9.91 7.61
C VAL A 18 -7.04 -10.97 8.71
N LEU A 19 -7.63 -12.16 8.51
CA LEU A 19 -7.50 -13.27 9.46
C LEU A 19 -6.04 -13.77 9.54
N ARG A 20 -5.37 -13.90 8.40
CA ARG A 20 -3.97 -14.36 8.31
C ARG A 20 -3.00 -13.37 8.95
N ALA A 21 -3.17 -12.08 8.70
CA ALA A 21 -2.29 -11.04 9.24
C ALA A 21 -2.42 -10.87 10.75
N GLY A 22 -3.62 -11.05 11.32
CA GLY A 22 -3.89 -10.97 12.74
C GLY A 22 -3.55 -9.62 13.38
N ARG A 23 -3.43 -8.54 12.58
CA ARG A 23 -2.97 -7.21 13.05
C ARG A 23 -4.07 -6.35 13.63
N ARG A 24 -5.31 -6.57 13.21
CA ARG A 24 -6.48 -5.85 13.75
C ARG A 24 -7.45 -6.80 14.41
N LYS A 25 -8.21 -6.29 15.33
CA LYS A 25 -9.28 -7.04 16.00
C LYS A 25 -10.36 -7.38 14.98
N VAL A 26 -10.68 -8.67 14.87
CA VAL A 26 -11.85 -9.15 14.13
C VAL A 26 -12.93 -9.51 15.14
N HIS A 27 -14.08 -8.84 15.05
CA HIS A 27 -15.19 -9.04 15.98
C HIS A 27 -16.01 -10.27 15.63
N ARG A 28 -16.27 -10.47 14.32
CA ARG A 28 -16.96 -11.64 13.75
C ARG A 28 -16.77 -11.73 12.26
N VAL A 29 -16.97 -12.92 11.72
CA VAL A 29 -17.04 -13.19 10.28
C VAL A 29 -18.48 -13.49 9.92
N LEU A 30 -19.00 -12.83 8.88
CA LEU A 30 -20.33 -13.02 8.33
C LEU A 30 -20.24 -13.87 7.07
N VAL A 31 -21.06 -14.91 6.97
CA VAL A 31 -21.07 -15.79 5.79
C VAL A 31 -22.50 -16.01 5.32
N SER A 32 -22.71 -15.99 4.00
CA SER A 32 -23.99 -16.34 3.36
C SER A 32 -23.89 -17.66 2.57
N GLY A 33 -24.98 -18.38 2.48
CA GLY A 33 -25.01 -19.69 1.80
C GLY A 33 -24.09 -20.72 2.44
N SER A 34 -23.32 -21.45 1.65
CA SER A 34 -22.33 -22.42 2.13
C SER A 34 -21.12 -21.76 2.80
N GLY A 35 -20.91 -20.46 2.57
CA GLY A 35 -19.71 -19.74 2.97
C GLY A 35 -18.46 -20.27 2.27
N ARG A 36 -17.28 -19.90 2.81
CA ARG A 36 -15.99 -20.43 2.36
C ARG A 36 -15.37 -21.28 3.47
N PRO A 37 -15.24 -22.59 3.29
CA PRO A 37 -14.74 -23.50 4.34
C PRO A 37 -13.39 -23.07 4.92
N THR A 38 -12.46 -22.58 4.08
CA THR A 38 -11.13 -22.11 4.49
C THR A 38 -11.20 -20.91 5.45
N ILE A 39 -12.08 -19.96 5.17
CA ILE A 39 -12.28 -18.75 6.01
C ILE A 39 -12.97 -19.15 7.32
N ILE A 40 -13.97 -20.01 7.26
CA ILE A 40 -14.68 -20.51 8.46
C ILE A 40 -13.70 -21.22 9.39
N GLU A 41 -12.84 -22.06 8.84
CA GLU A 41 -11.84 -22.78 9.62
C GLU A 41 -10.80 -21.84 10.21
N ALA A 42 -10.26 -20.89 9.44
CA ALA A 42 -9.33 -19.87 9.93
C ALA A 42 -9.94 -19.03 11.06
N ALA A 43 -11.21 -18.62 10.92
CA ALA A 43 -11.90 -17.86 11.97
C ALA A 43 -12.06 -18.70 13.25
N LYS A 44 -12.42 -19.99 13.13
CA LYS A 44 -12.53 -20.89 14.30
C LYS A 44 -11.19 -21.08 15.00
N GLN A 45 -10.11 -21.31 14.25
CA GLN A 45 -8.75 -21.45 14.81
C GLN A 45 -8.33 -20.19 15.56
N ALA A 46 -8.72 -19.00 15.07
CA ALA A 46 -8.50 -17.73 15.73
C ALA A 46 -9.52 -17.42 16.85
N SER A 47 -10.45 -18.33 17.17
CA SER A 47 -11.53 -18.11 18.14
C SER A 47 -12.44 -16.92 17.81
N ILE A 48 -12.62 -16.62 16.51
CA ILE A 48 -13.46 -15.53 16.01
C ILE A 48 -14.86 -16.10 15.72
N PRO A 49 -15.94 -15.45 16.22
CA PRO A 49 -17.31 -15.86 15.94
C PRO A 49 -17.62 -15.85 14.43
N VAL A 50 -18.26 -16.92 13.94
CA VAL A 50 -18.76 -16.99 12.56
C VAL A 50 -20.29 -17.00 12.60
N GLU A 51 -20.90 -16.01 11.97
CA GLU A 51 -22.33 -15.83 11.90
C GLU A 51 -22.85 -16.10 10.48
N ARG A 52 -23.89 -16.92 10.37
CA ARG A 52 -24.59 -17.12 9.09
C ARG A 52 -25.67 -16.08 8.94
N VAL A 53 -25.63 -15.37 7.81
CA VAL A 53 -26.56 -14.28 7.50
C VAL A 53 -27.20 -14.50 6.13
N GLU A 54 -28.36 -13.87 5.94
CA GLU A 54 -28.97 -13.76 4.62
C GLU A 54 -28.07 -12.96 3.67
N ARG A 55 -28.08 -13.32 2.38
CA ARG A 55 -27.27 -12.65 1.37
C ARG A 55 -27.51 -11.15 1.31
N SER A 56 -28.75 -10.72 1.50
CA SER A 56 -29.17 -9.30 1.54
C SER A 56 -28.43 -8.47 2.57
N VAL A 57 -27.96 -9.08 3.67
CA VAL A 57 -27.14 -8.39 4.69
C VAL A 57 -25.76 -8.02 4.15
N LEU A 58 -25.23 -8.79 3.20
CA LEU A 58 -23.93 -8.57 2.57
C LEU A 58 -24.05 -7.67 1.33
N ASP A 59 -25.18 -7.68 0.63
CA ASP A 59 -25.42 -6.94 -0.62
C ASP A 59 -25.33 -5.41 -0.46
N SER A 60 -25.39 -4.90 0.78
CA SER A 60 -25.14 -3.48 1.08
C SER A 60 -23.75 -2.98 0.65
N ALA A 61 -22.81 -3.89 0.38
CA ALA A 61 -21.46 -3.59 -0.11
C ALA A 61 -21.31 -3.80 -1.63
N GLY A 62 -22.40 -4.04 -2.36
CA GLY A 62 -22.38 -4.39 -3.77
C GLY A 62 -21.99 -5.87 -4.00
N ASP A 63 -21.93 -6.28 -5.26
CA ASP A 63 -21.79 -7.69 -5.66
C ASP A 63 -20.43 -8.35 -5.35
N HIS A 64 -19.46 -7.58 -4.87
CA HIS A 64 -18.08 -8.04 -4.67
C HIS A 64 -17.84 -8.81 -3.36
N HIS A 65 -18.86 -8.94 -2.50
CA HIS A 65 -18.71 -9.61 -1.19
C HIS A 65 -18.42 -11.13 -1.29
N GLN A 66 -18.76 -11.79 -2.41
CA GLN A 66 -18.51 -13.22 -2.62
C GLN A 66 -19.07 -14.13 -1.48
N GLY A 67 -20.13 -13.69 -0.81
CA GLY A 67 -20.76 -14.39 0.29
C GLY A 67 -20.02 -14.31 1.64
N VAL A 68 -19.04 -13.40 1.78
CA VAL A 68 -18.23 -13.29 3.00
C VAL A 68 -17.97 -11.81 3.34
N ALA A 69 -18.05 -11.50 4.64
CA ALA A 69 -17.59 -10.24 5.20
C ALA A 69 -16.97 -10.45 6.60
N ALA A 70 -16.17 -9.52 7.07
CA ALA A 70 -15.67 -9.47 8.44
C ALA A 70 -15.96 -8.10 9.06
N GLU A 71 -16.45 -8.09 10.29
CA GLU A 71 -16.53 -6.89 11.12
C GLU A 71 -15.23 -6.76 11.92
N VAL A 72 -14.56 -5.63 11.75
CA VAL A 72 -13.21 -5.42 12.24
C VAL A 72 -13.07 -4.08 12.95
N GLY A 73 -12.10 -3.94 13.83
CA GLY A 73 -11.68 -2.66 14.38
C GLY A 73 -11.03 -1.76 13.32
N SER A 74 -10.75 -0.51 13.71
CA SER A 74 -10.06 0.45 12.84
C SER A 74 -8.71 -0.07 12.36
N TYR A 75 -8.26 0.40 11.19
CA TYR A 75 -6.95 0.01 10.63
C TYR A 75 -5.80 0.41 11.56
N PRO A 76 -4.89 -0.52 11.92
CA PRO A 76 -3.80 -0.29 12.86
C PRO A 76 -2.60 0.33 12.14
N TYR A 77 -2.63 1.66 11.90
CA TYR A 77 -1.48 2.35 11.32
C TYR A 77 -0.22 2.15 12.17
N SER A 78 0.89 1.92 11.49
CA SER A 78 2.20 1.91 12.10
C SER A 78 2.66 3.33 12.45
N ASP A 79 3.57 3.47 13.39
CA ASP A 79 4.31 4.71 13.56
C ASP A 79 5.52 4.79 12.61
N LEU A 80 6.06 5.99 12.42
CA LEU A 80 7.23 6.19 11.56
C LEU A 80 8.47 5.47 12.13
N HIS A 81 8.60 5.43 13.45
CA HIS A 81 9.76 4.84 14.11
C HIS A 81 9.90 3.36 13.78
N SER A 82 8.79 2.60 13.82
CA SER A 82 8.78 1.17 13.47
C SER A 82 9.17 0.88 12.01
N ILE A 83 8.94 1.85 11.10
CA ILE A 83 9.41 1.76 9.71
C ILE A 83 10.90 2.07 9.63
N LEU A 84 11.37 3.11 10.33
CA LEU A 84 12.78 3.51 10.35
C LEU A 84 13.68 2.43 10.98
N GLU A 85 13.23 1.76 12.04
CA GLU A 85 13.95 0.63 12.65
C GLU A 85 14.12 -0.56 11.71
N ALA A 86 13.22 -0.74 10.76
CA ALA A 86 13.31 -1.79 9.74
C ALA A 86 14.24 -1.40 8.56
N VAL A 87 14.67 -0.13 8.47
CA VAL A 87 15.56 0.34 7.40
C VAL A 87 16.91 -0.38 7.49
N ASN A 88 17.32 -0.93 6.38
CA ASN A 88 18.60 -1.58 6.19
C ASN A 88 19.12 -1.29 4.77
N ALA A 89 20.30 -1.80 4.42
CA ALA A 89 20.91 -1.59 3.10
C ALA A 89 20.05 -2.05 1.90
N ARG A 90 18.93 -2.71 2.14
CA ARG A 90 18.01 -3.20 1.09
C ARG A 90 16.61 -2.61 1.22
N ALA A 91 16.43 -1.63 2.11
CA ALA A 91 15.13 -1.06 2.40
C ALA A 91 14.53 -0.37 1.16
N LEU A 92 13.27 -0.68 0.87
CA LEU A 92 12.47 -0.02 -0.15
C LEU A 92 11.23 0.55 0.52
N ILE A 93 11.08 1.87 0.46
CA ILE A 93 9.96 2.59 1.06
C ILE A 93 9.11 3.19 -0.06
N LEU A 94 7.80 3.17 0.10
CA LEU A 94 6.86 3.85 -0.80
C LEU A 94 6.27 5.07 -0.10
N ILE A 95 6.36 6.24 -0.72
CA ILE A 95 5.78 7.49 -0.23
C ILE A 95 4.69 7.93 -1.21
N LEU A 96 3.47 8.11 -0.72
CA LEU A 96 2.31 8.45 -1.53
C LEU A 96 1.83 9.85 -1.18
N ASP A 97 2.03 10.81 -2.11
CA ASP A 97 1.67 12.20 -1.87
C ASP A 97 0.28 12.53 -2.43
N GLN A 98 -0.71 12.65 -1.53
CA GLN A 98 -2.09 13.08 -1.84
C GLN A 98 -2.88 12.15 -2.80
N LEU A 99 -2.65 10.86 -2.81
CA LEU A 99 -3.54 9.94 -3.50
C LEU A 99 -4.91 9.91 -2.82
N GLN A 100 -5.94 10.36 -3.51
CA GLN A 100 -7.30 10.45 -2.97
C GLN A 100 -8.18 9.27 -3.40
N ASP A 101 -7.90 8.67 -4.56
CA ASP A 101 -8.66 7.54 -5.06
C ASP A 101 -8.29 6.24 -4.34
N PRO A 102 -9.25 5.57 -3.67
CA PRO A 102 -9.03 4.29 -3.01
C PRO A 102 -8.54 3.18 -3.95
N GLN A 103 -8.91 3.19 -5.22
CA GLN A 103 -8.48 2.19 -6.20
C GLN A 103 -6.99 2.33 -6.50
N ASN A 104 -6.50 3.56 -6.72
CA ASN A 104 -5.09 3.81 -6.94
C ASN A 104 -4.25 3.48 -5.71
N LEU A 105 -4.72 3.89 -4.52
CA LEU A 105 -4.05 3.56 -3.26
C LEU A 105 -3.98 2.05 -3.05
N GLY A 106 -5.09 1.33 -3.23
CA GLY A 106 -5.15 -0.12 -3.08
C GLY A 106 -4.25 -0.86 -4.09
N THR A 107 -4.25 -0.42 -5.35
CA THR A 107 -3.39 -0.99 -6.40
C THR A 107 -1.90 -0.84 -6.06
N LEU A 108 -1.49 0.34 -5.60
CA LEU A 108 -0.10 0.58 -5.19
C LEU A 108 0.29 -0.22 -3.94
N ILE A 109 -0.60 -0.33 -2.95
CA ILE A 109 -0.38 -1.18 -1.77
C ILE A 109 -0.18 -2.63 -2.19
N ARG A 110 -1.00 -3.15 -3.11
CA ARG A 110 -0.87 -4.51 -3.62
C ARG A 110 0.46 -4.72 -4.37
N THR A 111 0.85 -3.77 -5.19
CA THR A 111 2.15 -3.81 -5.87
C THR A 111 3.30 -3.73 -4.88
N ALA A 112 3.20 -2.86 -3.87
CA ALA A 112 4.21 -2.70 -2.82
C ALA A 112 4.44 -4.02 -2.04
N ASP A 113 3.37 -4.72 -1.71
CA ASP A 113 3.44 -6.04 -1.09
C ASP A 113 4.16 -7.05 -2.00
N ALA A 114 3.76 -7.12 -3.28
CA ALA A 114 4.33 -8.04 -4.26
C ALA A 114 5.83 -7.84 -4.50
N VAL A 115 6.33 -6.60 -4.43
CA VAL A 115 7.77 -6.31 -4.58
C VAL A 115 8.55 -6.32 -3.26
N GLY A 116 7.88 -6.48 -2.13
CA GLY A 116 8.48 -6.51 -0.80
C GLY A 116 8.96 -5.14 -0.35
N VAL A 117 8.07 -4.14 -0.37
CA VAL A 117 8.27 -2.83 0.25
C VAL A 117 8.25 -2.97 1.77
N ASP A 118 9.19 -2.33 2.47
CA ASP A 118 9.34 -2.43 3.92
C ASP A 118 8.39 -1.52 4.70
N GLY A 119 7.91 -0.44 4.05
CA GLY A 119 6.96 0.49 4.64
C GLY A 119 6.34 1.47 3.64
N ILE A 120 5.13 1.94 3.95
CA ILE A 120 4.41 2.93 3.15
C ILE A 120 4.13 4.16 4.01
N LEU A 121 4.42 5.35 3.47
CA LEU A 121 4.12 6.63 4.11
C LEU A 121 3.01 7.34 3.35
N ILE A 122 1.96 7.72 4.05
CA ILE A 122 0.86 8.53 3.52
C ILE A 122 0.70 9.80 4.36
N PRO A 123 0.20 10.91 3.81
CA PRO A 123 0.02 12.13 4.57
C PRO A 123 -1.13 12.00 5.57
N LYS A 124 -1.05 12.75 6.69
CA LYS A 124 -2.11 12.79 7.72
C LYS A 124 -3.43 13.36 7.19
N ARG A 125 -3.36 14.23 6.17
CA ARG A 125 -4.52 14.93 5.58
C ARG A 125 -4.36 15.01 4.06
N GLY A 126 -5.48 15.08 3.35
CA GLY A 126 -5.49 15.27 1.89
C GLY A 126 -5.19 14.01 1.09
N ALA A 127 -5.25 12.83 1.69
CA ALA A 127 -5.13 11.55 1.01
C ALA A 127 -6.17 10.56 1.53
N ALA A 128 -6.47 9.54 0.75
CA ALA A 128 -7.24 8.40 1.21
C ALA A 128 -6.52 7.68 2.36
N GLY A 129 -7.30 7.28 3.37
CA GLY A 129 -6.83 6.34 4.39
C GLY A 129 -7.06 4.90 3.94
N VAL A 130 -6.55 3.94 4.73
CA VAL A 130 -6.83 2.51 4.51
C VAL A 130 -8.25 2.21 5.01
N THR A 131 -9.21 2.43 4.12
CA THR A 131 -10.63 2.15 4.31
C THR A 131 -10.96 0.73 3.83
N PRO A 132 -12.16 0.18 4.11
CA PRO A 132 -12.60 -1.09 3.53
C PRO A 132 -12.48 -1.17 2.01
N ALA A 133 -12.71 -0.05 1.29
CA ALA A 133 -12.53 0.05 -0.15
C ALA A 133 -11.04 -0.16 -0.55
N VAL A 134 -10.09 0.41 0.19
CA VAL A 134 -8.65 0.22 -0.04
C VAL A 134 -8.23 -1.21 0.28
N VAL A 135 -8.77 -1.81 1.35
CA VAL A 135 -8.51 -3.22 1.69
C VAL A 135 -9.00 -4.14 0.56
N SER A 136 -10.18 -3.86 0.02
CA SER A 136 -10.72 -4.59 -1.12
C SER A 136 -9.87 -4.41 -2.38
N ALA A 137 -9.53 -3.16 -2.75
CA ALA A 137 -8.73 -2.83 -3.92
C ALA A 137 -7.30 -3.42 -3.85
N SER A 138 -6.73 -3.49 -2.65
CA SER A 138 -5.44 -4.15 -2.42
C SER A 138 -5.53 -5.67 -2.30
N SER A 139 -6.74 -6.26 -2.39
CA SER A 139 -6.99 -7.68 -2.12
C SER A 139 -6.48 -8.13 -0.75
N GLY A 140 -6.51 -7.24 0.25
CA GLY A 140 -6.03 -7.50 1.61
C GLY A 140 -4.54 -7.29 1.85
N ALA A 141 -3.74 -6.95 0.83
CA ALA A 141 -2.29 -6.70 0.98
C ALA A 141 -1.96 -5.62 2.02
N SER A 142 -2.87 -4.64 2.22
CA SER A 142 -2.74 -3.64 3.27
C SER A 142 -2.56 -4.22 4.67
N GLU A 143 -3.07 -5.42 4.94
CA GLU A 143 -3.01 -6.04 6.25
C GLU A 143 -1.60 -6.56 6.61
N HIS A 144 -0.73 -6.75 5.61
CA HIS A 144 0.64 -7.26 5.80
C HIS A 144 1.70 -6.14 5.87
N LEU A 145 1.40 -4.98 5.31
CA LEU A 145 2.36 -3.88 5.18
C LEU A 145 2.31 -2.92 6.39
N ARG A 146 3.47 -2.34 6.73
CA ARG A 146 3.54 -1.21 7.65
C ARG A 146 3.15 0.06 6.89
N ILE A 147 2.01 0.66 7.24
CA ILE A 147 1.55 1.92 6.64
C ILE A 147 1.48 2.97 7.75
N ALA A 148 2.18 4.08 7.57
CA ALA A 148 2.21 5.17 8.56
C ALA A 148 1.60 6.46 8.00
N ARG A 149 0.79 7.15 8.83
CA ARG A 149 0.23 8.47 8.53
C ARG A 149 1.14 9.55 9.14
N VAL A 150 1.83 10.30 8.28
CA VAL A 150 2.92 11.20 8.72
C VAL A 150 2.84 12.59 8.09
N ASN A 151 3.66 13.52 8.56
CA ASN A 151 4.07 14.68 7.77
C ASN A 151 5.18 14.19 6.82
N LEU A 152 4.91 14.19 5.52
CA LEU A 152 5.81 13.58 4.53
C LEU A 152 7.18 14.25 4.52
N ALA A 153 7.26 15.60 4.45
CA ALA A 153 8.54 16.29 4.39
C ALA A 153 9.43 15.93 5.59
N ARG A 154 8.86 15.97 6.81
CA ARG A 154 9.60 15.58 8.02
C ARG A 154 10.01 14.11 8.00
N ALA A 155 9.14 13.22 7.52
CA ALA A 155 9.46 11.79 7.44
C ALA A 155 10.57 11.51 6.40
N MET A 156 10.59 12.25 5.29
CA MET A 156 11.65 12.19 4.29
C MET A 156 12.99 12.64 4.88
N ASP A 157 13.01 13.70 5.71
CA ASP A 157 14.23 14.12 6.42
C ASP A 157 14.76 13.02 7.36
N GLU A 158 13.88 12.31 8.07
CA GLU A 158 14.30 11.19 8.92
C GLU A 158 14.82 9.99 8.11
N LEU A 159 14.21 9.69 6.96
CA LEU A 159 14.71 8.66 6.03
C LEU A 159 16.12 9.00 5.51
N LYS A 160 16.36 10.26 5.14
CA LYS A 160 17.71 10.74 4.70
C LYS A 160 18.76 10.55 5.79
N LYS A 161 18.42 10.84 7.05
CA LYS A 161 19.32 10.58 8.20
C LYS A 161 19.67 9.10 8.36
N SER A 162 18.79 8.22 7.86
CA SER A 162 19.01 6.77 7.81
C SER A 162 19.67 6.31 6.50
N ASN A 163 20.24 7.23 5.72
CA ASN A 163 20.90 6.99 4.42
C ASN A 163 19.99 6.37 3.35
N VAL A 164 18.69 6.69 3.39
CA VAL A 164 17.74 6.30 2.34
C VAL A 164 17.67 7.40 1.29
N TRP A 165 18.00 7.08 0.04
CA TRP A 165 17.82 7.96 -1.11
C TRP A 165 16.33 8.14 -1.45
N ILE A 166 15.94 9.29 -1.93
CA ILE A 166 14.54 9.60 -2.24
C ILE A 166 14.39 10.02 -3.69
N ALA A 167 13.73 9.17 -4.48
CA ALA A 167 13.42 9.41 -5.88
C ALA A 167 11.94 9.83 -6.04
N GLY A 168 11.69 11.01 -6.58
CA GLY A 168 10.34 11.50 -6.88
C GLY A 168 9.94 11.17 -8.33
N LEU A 169 8.73 10.62 -8.52
CA LEU A 169 8.16 10.40 -9.85
C LEU A 169 7.51 11.69 -10.35
N GLU A 170 8.08 12.28 -11.41
CA GLU A 170 7.58 13.47 -12.09
C GLU A 170 7.84 13.39 -13.59
N ASN A 171 6.89 13.84 -14.39
CA ASN A 171 7.06 13.88 -15.85
C ASN A 171 7.58 15.26 -16.31
N GLU A 172 8.76 15.65 -15.82
CA GLU A 172 9.42 16.91 -16.16
C GLU A 172 10.66 16.67 -17.03
N THR A 173 11.09 17.70 -17.77
CA THR A 173 12.20 17.60 -18.73
C THR A 173 13.56 17.42 -18.06
N ASP A 174 13.72 17.89 -16.82
CA ASP A 174 14.93 17.78 -15.99
C ASP A 174 14.98 16.48 -15.16
N ALA A 175 13.89 15.71 -15.15
CA ALA A 175 13.86 14.40 -14.50
C ALA A 175 14.67 13.36 -15.29
N LYS A 176 15.43 12.54 -14.57
CA LYS A 176 16.19 11.42 -15.17
C LYS A 176 15.26 10.37 -15.73
N ASP A 177 15.64 9.74 -16.84
CA ASP A 177 14.94 8.57 -17.35
C ASP A 177 15.03 7.44 -16.30
N ILE A 178 13.87 6.84 -15.96
CA ILE A 178 13.77 5.81 -14.92
C ILE A 178 14.66 4.60 -15.21
N TYR A 179 14.86 4.27 -16.50
CA TYR A 179 15.67 3.12 -16.91
C TYR A 179 17.17 3.38 -16.87
N SER A 180 17.59 4.64 -16.74
CA SER A 180 18.98 5.05 -16.57
C SER A 180 19.29 5.61 -15.17
N ALA A 181 18.26 5.76 -14.31
CA ALA A 181 18.40 6.24 -12.95
C ALA A 181 18.89 5.13 -12.02
N GLU A 182 19.63 5.53 -10.97
CA GLU A 182 20.03 4.64 -9.89
C GLU A 182 18.86 4.47 -8.92
N LEU A 183 18.09 3.38 -9.08
CA LEU A 183 16.95 3.03 -8.24
C LEU A 183 17.28 1.87 -7.30
N GLU A 184 18.51 1.81 -6.84
CA GLU A 184 18.97 0.77 -5.91
C GLU A 184 18.68 1.13 -4.44
N PRO A 185 18.15 0.19 -3.65
CA PRO A 185 18.00 0.38 -2.21
C PRO A 185 19.35 0.64 -1.49
N PRO A 186 19.32 1.36 -0.36
CA PRO A 186 18.14 1.84 0.36
C PRO A 186 17.48 3.04 -0.33
N LEU A 187 16.22 2.87 -0.70
CA LEU A 187 15.51 3.82 -1.56
C LEU A 187 14.07 4.06 -1.08
N ALA A 188 13.62 5.31 -1.18
CA ALA A 188 12.21 5.67 -1.11
C ALA A 188 11.74 6.18 -2.48
N ILE A 189 10.64 5.64 -2.99
CA ILE A 189 9.98 6.09 -4.21
C ILE A 189 8.78 6.94 -3.83
N VAL A 190 8.70 8.15 -4.36
CA VAL A 190 7.60 9.08 -4.09
C VAL A 190 6.69 9.16 -5.31
N VAL A 191 5.40 8.90 -5.09
CA VAL A 191 4.35 8.96 -6.12
C VAL A 191 3.37 10.07 -5.76
N GLY A 192 3.16 11.02 -6.66
CA GLY A 192 2.24 12.13 -6.51
C GLY A 192 0.81 11.82 -6.93
N ALA A 193 -0.08 12.79 -6.72
CA ALA A 193 -1.46 12.74 -7.17
C ALA A 193 -1.57 12.85 -8.70
N GLU A 194 -2.63 12.27 -9.26
CA GLU A 194 -2.93 12.41 -10.68
C GLU A 194 -3.17 13.88 -11.06
N GLY A 195 -2.56 14.29 -12.17
CA GLY A 195 -2.72 15.62 -12.75
C GLY A 195 -1.97 16.76 -12.02
N HIS A 196 -1.58 16.58 -10.77
CA HIS A 196 -0.91 17.63 -9.97
C HIS A 196 0.53 17.27 -9.59
N GLY A 197 0.94 16.01 -9.77
CA GLY A 197 2.28 15.54 -9.38
C GLY A 197 2.54 15.63 -7.89
N LEU A 198 3.80 15.89 -7.53
CA LEU A 198 4.25 16.05 -6.15
C LEU A 198 4.00 17.47 -5.65
N ARG A 199 3.54 17.61 -4.40
CA ARG A 199 3.51 18.94 -3.76
C ARG A 199 4.89 19.54 -3.65
N ARG A 200 5.00 20.87 -3.75
CA ARG A 200 6.26 21.62 -3.76
C ARG A 200 7.25 21.16 -2.67
N LEU A 201 6.83 21.11 -1.41
CA LEU A 201 7.72 20.72 -0.32
C LEU A 201 8.15 19.25 -0.39
N VAL A 202 7.29 18.34 -0.88
CA VAL A 202 7.62 16.94 -1.07
C VAL A 202 8.62 16.79 -2.22
N ARG A 203 8.39 17.51 -3.34
CA ARG A 203 9.30 17.55 -4.48
C ARG A 203 10.69 18.09 -4.09
N GLU A 204 10.75 19.21 -3.37
CA GLU A 204 11.99 19.80 -2.87
C GLU A 204 12.74 18.88 -1.87
N SER A 205 12.02 17.97 -1.21
CA SER A 205 12.61 16.96 -0.31
C SER A 205 13.14 15.72 -1.04
N CYS A 206 12.88 15.54 -2.35
CA CYS A 206 13.49 14.47 -3.13
C CYS A 206 14.97 14.76 -3.39
N ASP A 207 15.80 13.72 -3.46
CA ASP A 207 17.22 13.87 -3.84
C ASP A 207 17.36 14.01 -5.35
N TYR A 208 16.47 13.38 -6.10
CA TYR A 208 16.37 13.48 -7.56
C TYR A 208 14.96 13.14 -8.04
N LEU A 209 14.67 13.57 -9.27
CA LEU A 209 13.41 13.25 -9.93
C LEU A 209 13.66 12.23 -11.05
N VAL A 210 12.69 11.33 -11.23
CA VAL A 210 12.70 10.34 -12.31
C VAL A 210 11.39 10.39 -13.10
N ARG A 211 11.48 10.15 -14.41
CA ARG A 211 10.35 10.10 -15.32
C ARG A 211 10.29 8.75 -16.04
N ILE A 212 9.09 8.33 -16.36
CA ILE A 212 8.84 7.21 -17.25
C ILE A 212 8.73 7.76 -18.68
N PRO A 213 9.57 7.33 -19.61
CA PRO A 213 9.51 7.83 -21.00
C PRO A 213 8.15 7.53 -21.63
N MET A 214 7.54 8.56 -22.21
CA MET A 214 6.27 8.46 -22.92
C MET A 214 6.51 8.54 -24.44
N GLN A 215 6.02 7.54 -25.18
CA GLN A 215 6.16 7.48 -26.65
C GLN A 215 4.87 7.85 -27.40
N GLY A 216 3.76 7.92 -26.64
CA GLY A 216 2.45 8.24 -27.19
C GLY A 216 2.08 9.71 -27.07
N SER A 217 0.85 10.04 -27.47
CA SER A 217 0.29 11.40 -27.41
C SER A 217 -0.23 11.79 -26.02
N VAL A 218 -0.42 10.82 -25.11
CA VAL A 218 -0.88 11.08 -23.72
C VAL A 218 0.31 11.48 -22.88
N GLY A 219 0.18 12.58 -22.15
CA GLY A 219 1.30 13.19 -21.39
C GLY A 219 1.62 12.53 -20.04
N SER A 220 0.78 11.64 -19.51
CA SER A 220 1.02 11.01 -18.21
C SER A 220 0.37 9.63 -18.10
N LEU A 221 0.88 8.82 -17.18
CA LEU A 221 0.27 7.57 -16.74
C LEU A 221 -0.62 7.80 -15.51
N ASN A 222 -1.55 6.89 -15.29
CA ASN A 222 -2.22 6.78 -13.99
C ASN A 222 -1.17 6.59 -12.86
N ALA A 223 -1.39 7.24 -11.71
CA ALA A 223 -0.43 7.25 -10.60
C ALA A 223 -0.07 5.83 -10.10
N ALA A 224 -1.07 4.94 -10.03
CA ALA A 224 -0.82 3.56 -9.61
C ALA A 224 0.01 2.77 -10.63
N VAL A 225 -0.21 3.02 -11.92
CA VAL A 225 0.60 2.41 -13.00
C VAL A 225 2.04 2.92 -12.94
N ALA A 226 2.22 4.25 -12.86
CA ALA A 226 3.55 4.86 -12.78
C ALA A 226 4.34 4.36 -11.56
N GLY A 227 3.72 4.38 -10.39
CA GLY A 227 4.35 3.87 -9.15
C GLY A 227 4.67 2.38 -9.22
N SER A 228 3.81 1.58 -9.85
CA SER A 228 4.05 0.14 -10.02
C SER A 228 5.26 -0.13 -10.93
N ILE A 229 5.41 0.62 -12.03
CA ILE A 229 6.59 0.53 -12.91
C ILE A 229 7.86 0.85 -12.13
N ALA A 230 7.87 1.94 -11.36
CA ALA A 230 9.04 2.37 -10.59
C ALA A 230 9.43 1.34 -9.50
N LEU A 231 8.46 0.78 -8.80
CA LEU A 231 8.69 -0.26 -7.80
C LEU A 231 9.30 -1.52 -8.43
N TYR A 232 8.78 -1.97 -9.56
CA TYR A 232 9.31 -3.14 -10.26
C TYR A 232 10.69 -2.88 -10.86
N GLU A 233 10.97 -1.66 -11.36
CA GLU A 233 12.30 -1.29 -11.87
C GLU A 233 13.34 -1.34 -10.75
N SER A 234 13.06 -0.76 -9.58
CA SER A 234 13.94 -0.88 -8.40
C SER A 234 14.16 -2.35 -8.00
N ARG A 235 13.13 -3.20 -8.11
CA ARG A 235 13.26 -4.62 -7.80
C ARG A 235 14.08 -5.38 -8.82
N ARG A 236 13.94 -5.05 -10.11
CA ARG A 236 14.72 -5.64 -11.21
C ARG A 236 16.21 -5.45 -11.00
N LEU A 237 16.63 -4.24 -10.65
CA LEU A 237 18.03 -3.91 -10.34
C LEU A 237 18.55 -4.75 -9.17
N LYS A 238 17.78 -4.89 -8.11
CA LYS A 238 18.12 -5.72 -6.93
C LYS A 238 18.33 -7.20 -7.29
N ILE A 239 17.56 -7.75 -8.24
CA ILE A 239 17.69 -9.14 -8.68
C ILE A 239 18.95 -9.32 -9.54
N ALA A 240 19.22 -8.37 -10.44
CA ALA A 240 20.40 -8.40 -11.30
C ALA A 240 21.71 -8.42 -10.51
N LEU A 241 21.79 -7.63 -9.43
CA LEU A 241 22.98 -7.59 -8.55
C LEU A 241 23.22 -8.89 -7.77
N LYS A 242 22.19 -9.70 -7.54
CA LYS A 242 22.37 -11.03 -6.92
C LYS A 242 22.98 -12.05 -7.88
N GLY A 243 22.69 -11.91 -9.18
CA GLY A 243 23.23 -12.83 -10.22
C GLY A 243 24.71 -12.62 -10.52
N THR A 244 25.26 -11.43 -10.29
CA THR A 244 26.68 -11.10 -10.55
C THR A 244 27.65 -11.48 -9.42
N LYS A 245 27.14 -11.86 -8.24
CA LYS A 245 28.00 -12.28 -7.09
C LYS A 245 28.23 -13.80 -6.99
N THR A 246 27.75 -14.58 -7.96
CA THR A 246 27.86 -16.06 -7.96
C THR A 246 28.71 -16.57 -9.14
N SER A 247 29.65 -15.76 -9.65
CA SER A 247 30.62 -16.19 -10.67
C SER A 247 32.03 -16.03 -10.15
#